data_be0521c0c58526b79f409c8b428a7f67
#
_entry.id   be0521c0c58526b79f409c8b428a7f67
#
_cell.length_a   1.000
_cell.length_b   1.000
_cell.length_c   1.000
_cell.angle_alpha   90.00
_cell.angle_beta   90.00
_cell.angle_gamma   90.00
#
_symmetry.space_group_name_H-M   'P 1'
#
loop_
_entity.id
_entity.type
_entity.pdbx_description
1 polymer ?
#
loop_
_entity_poly.entity_id
_entity_poly.type
_entity_poly.pdbx_seq_one_letter_code
_entity_poly.pdbx_strand_id
1 'polypeptide(L)'
;EKYLCWAEFLCMYTQRPVVLFPIAFHMNRSQTAWLNLRSLFKYLPSRLGKSNESLSVANFVLSERLTENPMRFYTSGKQTIEDVTSLLKDIKSGLHPLFHADSQVDIFAYSIGAMITQILLMANPDYLFSGTRAFLFCGGSLFDKMNGLSRNIMDKVCYKVLYAFYTNRTQLDKIFSFQQNDTIYKSFSSMLMEDVNKEERYRFFNAMSDRMQIISLQKDTVIPYDGIEAAVGKDFSKQHVIQLDY
;
A
#
# COMPACT_ATOMS: atom_id res chain seq x y z
N GLU A 1 -13.04 10.44 9.74
CA GLU A 1 -13.55 11.73 9.20
C GLU A 1 -12.82 12.16 7.93
N LYS A 2 -11.47 12.33 7.92
CA LYS A 2 -10.74 12.85 6.74
C LYS A 2 -10.98 12.09 5.44
N TYR A 3 -11.07 10.77 5.47
CA TYR A 3 -11.30 9.95 4.26
C TYR A 3 -12.71 10.12 3.70
N LEU A 4 -13.69 10.34 4.57
CA LEU A 4 -15.05 10.66 4.15
C LEU A 4 -15.11 12.03 3.47
N CYS A 5 -14.48 13.05 4.05
CA CYS A 5 -14.39 14.37 3.42
C CYS A 5 -13.70 14.30 2.05
N TRP A 6 -12.63 13.50 1.90
CA TRP A 6 -12.00 13.31 0.59
C TRP A 6 -12.93 12.60 -0.41
N ALA A 7 -13.66 11.57 0.05
CA ALA A 7 -14.60 10.86 -0.82
C ALA A 7 -15.75 11.78 -1.25
N GLU A 8 -16.31 12.57 -0.34
CA GLU A 8 -17.34 13.57 -0.64
C GLU A 8 -16.83 14.60 -1.65
N PHE A 9 -15.65 15.17 -1.40
CA PHE A 9 -15.02 16.12 -2.32
C PHE A 9 -14.82 15.52 -3.72
N LEU A 10 -14.24 14.33 -3.81
CA LEU A 10 -14.02 13.64 -5.08
C LEU A 10 -15.34 13.34 -5.79
N CYS A 11 -16.36 12.87 -5.06
CA CYS A 11 -17.68 12.59 -5.60
C CYS A 11 -18.32 13.86 -6.18
N MET A 12 -18.30 14.95 -5.41
CA MET A 12 -18.86 16.24 -5.84
C MET A 12 -18.13 16.83 -7.03
N TYR A 13 -16.79 16.80 -7.01
CA TYR A 13 -15.96 17.42 -8.03
C TYR A 13 -15.97 16.64 -9.35
N THR A 14 -15.91 15.31 -9.27
CA THR A 14 -15.85 14.45 -10.46
C THR A 14 -17.24 14.03 -10.98
N GLN A 15 -18.29 14.23 -10.20
CA GLN A 15 -19.65 13.72 -10.46
C GLN A 15 -19.67 12.18 -10.63
N ARG A 16 -18.76 11.49 -9.93
CA ARG A 16 -18.62 10.03 -9.98
C ARG A 16 -18.78 9.45 -8.58
N PRO A 17 -19.40 8.26 -8.43
CA PRO A 17 -19.48 7.59 -7.15
C PRO A 17 -18.07 7.19 -6.67
N VAL A 18 -17.84 7.26 -5.36
CA VAL A 18 -16.59 6.94 -4.71
C VAL A 18 -16.78 5.76 -3.77
N VAL A 19 -15.95 4.74 -3.92
CA VAL A 19 -15.87 3.58 -3.01
C VAL A 19 -14.66 3.73 -2.12
N LEU A 20 -14.87 3.81 -0.80
CA LEU A 20 -13.80 3.76 0.17
C LEU A 20 -13.39 2.30 0.40
N PHE A 21 -12.14 1.98 0.07
CA PHE A 21 -11.63 0.62 0.17
C PHE A 21 -10.45 0.52 1.14
N PRO A 22 -10.67 0.21 2.43
CA PRO A 22 -9.59 0.04 3.40
C PRO A 22 -8.77 -1.21 3.11
N ILE A 23 -7.49 -1.17 3.47
CA ILE A 23 -6.59 -2.31 3.40
C ILE A 23 -7.12 -3.45 4.28
N ALA A 24 -6.97 -4.68 3.85
CA ALA A 24 -7.38 -5.86 4.61
C ALA A 24 -6.72 -5.88 6.00
N PHE A 25 -7.50 -6.24 7.00
CA PHE A 25 -7.09 -6.28 8.42
C PHE A 25 -6.75 -4.91 9.03
N HIS A 26 -7.16 -3.83 8.39
CA HIS A 26 -6.94 -2.46 8.88
C HIS A 26 -8.26 -1.69 9.02
N MET A 27 -8.30 -0.69 9.90
CA MET A 27 -9.50 0.13 10.19
C MET A 27 -10.74 -0.74 10.50
N ASN A 28 -11.87 -0.50 9.81
CA ASN A 28 -13.11 -1.25 9.97
C ASN A 28 -13.07 -2.69 9.43
N ARG A 29 -11.98 -3.08 8.78
CA ARG A 29 -11.71 -4.46 8.37
C ARG A 29 -10.87 -5.23 9.40
N SER A 30 -10.53 -4.61 10.53
CA SER A 30 -9.88 -5.28 11.67
C SER A 30 -10.91 -6.06 12.49
N GLN A 31 -10.49 -7.19 13.04
CA GLN A 31 -11.33 -7.93 13.99
C GLN A 31 -11.48 -7.12 15.28
N THR A 32 -12.71 -6.97 15.76
CA THR A 32 -13.02 -6.23 17.02
C THR A 32 -12.29 -6.80 18.23
N ALA A 33 -12.09 -8.12 18.25
CA ALA A 33 -11.35 -8.81 19.31
C ALA A 33 -9.90 -8.31 19.46
N TRP A 34 -9.27 -7.82 18.39
CA TRP A 34 -7.89 -7.30 18.44
C TRP A 34 -7.79 -6.00 19.21
N LEU A 35 -8.85 -5.22 19.28
CA LEU A 35 -8.90 -3.94 20.00
C LEU A 35 -9.29 -4.10 21.47
N ASN A 36 -9.46 -5.34 21.96
CA ASN A 36 -9.76 -5.60 23.36
C ASN A 36 -8.54 -5.28 24.23
N LEU A 37 -8.64 -4.21 25.01
CA LEU A 37 -7.56 -3.72 25.88
C LEU A 37 -7.05 -4.80 26.85
N ARG A 38 -7.93 -5.66 27.39
CA ARG A 38 -7.52 -6.74 28.31
C ARG A 38 -6.57 -7.74 27.65
N SER A 39 -6.80 -8.06 26.37
CA SER A 39 -5.90 -8.94 25.61
C SER A 39 -4.56 -8.30 25.27
N LEU A 40 -4.50 -6.97 25.26
CA LEU A 40 -3.29 -6.21 24.95
C LEU A 40 -2.33 -6.09 26.13
N PHE A 41 -2.84 -6.14 27.37
CA PHE A 41 -1.99 -6.01 28.56
C PHE A 41 -0.87 -7.05 28.63
N LYS A 42 -1.08 -8.25 28.09
CA LYS A 42 -0.04 -9.28 28.04
C LYS A 42 1.17 -8.93 27.17
N TYR A 43 0.99 -8.04 26.18
CA TYR A 43 2.06 -7.61 25.26
C TYR A 43 2.77 -6.34 25.72
N LEU A 44 2.16 -5.56 26.63
CA LEU A 44 2.74 -4.31 27.13
C LEU A 44 4.15 -4.49 27.70
N PRO A 45 4.46 -5.52 28.54
CA PRO A 45 5.80 -5.66 29.11
C PRO A 45 6.89 -5.84 28.07
N SER A 46 6.59 -6.46 26.93
CA SER A 46 7.56 -6.67 25.84
C SER A 46 7.93 -5.38 25.08
N ARG A 47 7.10 -4.36 25.19
CA ARG A 47 7.23 -3.07 24.49
C ARG A 47 7.57 -1.90 25.39
N LEU A 48 7.23 -1.97 26.69
CA LEU A 48 7.58 -0.95 27.68
C LEU A 48 9.09 -0.77 27.75
N GLY A 49 9.55 0.47 27.56
CA GLY A 49 10.96 0.83 27.58
C GLY A 49 11.75 0.58 26.28
N LYS A 50 11.14 -0.06 25.27
CA LYS A 50 11.78 -0.28 23.97
C LYS A 50 11.37 0.74 22.90
N SER A 51 10.26 1.40 23.11
CA SER A 51 9.74 2.48 22.26
C SER A 51 9.37 3.66 23.15
N ASN A 52 9.89 4.84 22.85
CA ASN A 52 9.54 6.08 23.55
C ASN A 52 8.29 6.75 22.94
N GLU A 53 7.61 6.08 22.04
CA GLU A 53 6.51 6.65 21.28
C GLU A 53 5.16 6.17 21.83
N SER A 54 4.26 7.12 22.12
CA SER A 54 2.88 6.80 22.45
C SER A 54 2.12 6.45 21.17
N LEU A 55 1.85 5.17 20.97
CA LEU A 55 1.01 4.70 19.87
C LEU A 55 -0.48 4.75 20.25
N SER A 56 -1.34 4.94 19.25
CA SER A 56 -2.76 4.60 19.42
C SER A 56 -2.92 3.10 19.66
N VAL A 57 -4.03 2.68 20.28
CA VAL A 57 -4.33 1.25 20.49
C VAL A 57 -4.27 0.46 19.18
N ALA A 58 -4.81 1.03 18.09
CA ALA A 58 -4.80 0.38 16.78
C ALA A 58 -3.38 0.19 16.24
N ASN A 59 -2.51 1.21 16.37
CA ASN A 59 -1.12 1.13 15.90
C ASN A 59 -0.27 0.23 16.78
N PHE A 60 -0.57 0.16 18.08
CA PHE A 60 0.06 -0.81 18.99
C PHE A 60 -0.28 -2.25 18.57
N VAL A 61 -1.55 -2.56 18.33
CA VAL A 61 -1.99 -3.88 17.85
C VAL A 61 -1.35 -4.23 16.52
N LEU A 62 -1.32 -3.28 15.59
CA LEU A 62 -0.67 -3.46 14.29
C LEU A 62 0.81 -3.79 14.45
N SER A 63 1.52 -3.00 15.27
CA SER A 63 2.95 -3.21 15.54
C SER A 63 3.24 -4.57 16.16
N GLU A 64 2.42 -5.01 17.13
CA GLU A 64 2.58 -6.31 17.77
C GLU A 64 2.38 -7.45 16.78
N ARG A 65 1.29 -7.40 16.01
CA ARG A 65 0.96 -8.44 15.02
C ARG A 65 1.99 -8.55 13.91
N LEU A 66 2.50 -7.44 13.41
CA LEU A 66 3.54 -7.42 12.36
C LEU A 66 4.90 -7.85 12.91
N THR A 67 5.21 -7.56 14.18
CA THR A 67 6.43 -8.06 14.82
C THR A 67 6.38 -9.57 15.03
N GLU A 68 5.24 -10.10 15.49
CA GLU A 68 5.03 -11.53 15.67
C GLU A 68 5.16 -12.32 14.36
N ASN A 69 4.62 -11.78 13.28
CA ASN A 69 4.69 -12.39 11.96
C ASN A 69 4.77 -11.34 10.85
N PRO A 70 5.97 -10.98 10.36
CA PRO A 70 6.17 -10.01 9.29
C PRO A 70 5.44 -10.34 7.99
N MET A 71 5.19 -11.63 7.70
CA MET A 71 4.44 -12.07 6.52
C MET A 71 3.03 -11.48 6.43
N ARG A 72 2.45 -11.06 7.56
CA ARG A 72 1.13 -10.41 7.60
C ARG A 72 1.09 -9.11 6.78
N PHE A 73 2.23 -8.43 6.60
CA PHE A 73 2.30 -7.25 5.73
C PHE A 73 2.02 -7.63 4.26
N TYR A 74 2.71 -8.63 3.73
CA TYR A 74 2.45 -9.15 2.39
C TYR A 74 1.03 -9.72 2.26
N THR A 75 0.61 -10.56 3.20
CA THR A 75 -0.72 -11.19 3.20
C THR A 75 -1.85 -10.16 3.19
N SER A 76 -1.71 -9.08 3.96
CA SER A 76 -2.68 -7.98 3.98
C SER A 76 -2.75 -7.25 2.62
N GLY A 77 -1.61 -6.98 2.01
CA GLY A 77 -1.53 -6.38 0.68
C GLY A 77 -2.14 -7.28 -0.39
N LYS A 78 -1.77 -8.55 -0.41
CA LYS A 78 -2.30 -9.57 -1.35
C LYS A 78 -3.82 -9.70 -1.21
N GLN A 79 -4.33 -9.87 0.01
CA GLN A 79 -5.77 -9.94 0.26
C GLN A 79 -6.51 -8.69 -0.22
N THR A 80 -5.92 -7.52 -0.04
CA THR A 80 -6.52 -6.26 -0.53
C THR A 80 -6.63 -6.26 -2.05
N ILE A 81 -5.59 -6.71 -2.75
CA ILE A 81 -5.56 -6.81 -4.22
C ILE A 81 -6.61 -7.82 -4.70
N GLU A 82 -6.70 -8.98 -4.07
CA GLU A 82 -7.69 -10.02 -4.39
C GLU A 82 -9.11 -9.52 -4.18
N ASP A 83 -9.38 -8.80 -3.10
CA ASP A 83 -10.70 -8.25 -2.78
C ASP A 83 -11.12 -7.15 -3.77
N VAL A 84 -10.20 -6.24 -4.13
CA VAL A 84 -10.46 -5.20 -5.17
C VAL A 84 -10.69 -5.85 -6.52
N THR A 85 -9.93 -6.90 -6.84
CA THR A 85 -10.11 -7.67 -8.09
C THR A 85 -11.47 -8.34 -8.11
N SER A 86 -11.91 -8.95 -7.01
CA SER A 86 -13.23 -9.57 -6.87
C SER A 86 -14.34 -8.55 -7.05
N LEU A 87 -14.24 -7.40 -6.39
CA LEU A 87 -15.21 -6.31 -6.56
C LEU A 87 -15.33 -5.87 -8.02
N LEU A 88 -14.20 -5.73 -8.71
CA LEU A 88 -14.21 -5.32 -10.11
C LEU A 88 -14.77 -6.42 -11.03
N LYS A 89 -14.53 -7.69 -10.73
CA LYS A 89 -15.18 -8.83 -11.41
C LYS A 89 -16.70 -8.78 -11.26
N ASP A 90 -17.20 -8.56 -10.06
CA ASP A 90 -18.64 -8.47 -9.80
C ASP A 90 -19.27 -7.29 -10.56
N ILE A 91 -18.57 -6.15 -10.64
CA ILE A 91 -19.02 -5.01 -11.45
C ILE A 91 -19.05 -5.40 -12.93
N LYS A 92 -17.96 -5.94 -13.47
CA LYS A 92 -17.82 -6.26 -14.89
C LYS A 92 -18.75 -7.37 -15.35
N SER A 93 -19.14 -8.28 -14.48
CA SER A 93 -20.12 -9.33 -14.76
C SER A 93 -21.58 -8.85 -14.63
N GLY A 94 -21.81 -7.61 -14.20
CA GLY A 94 -23.15 -7.06 -13.97
C GLY A 94 -23.84 -7.57 -12.71
N LEU A 95 -23.10 -8.23 -11.81
CA LEU A 95 -23.62 -8.75 -10.55
C LEU A 95 -23.68 -7.68 -9.44
N HIS A 96 -22.94 -6.58 -9.61
CA HIS A 96 -22.91 -5.55 -8.58
C HIS A 96 -24.17 -4.68 -8.60
N PRO A 97 -24.87 -4.52 -7.45
CA PRO A 97 -26.20 -3.89 -7.43
C PRO A 97 -26.19 -2.38 -7.72
N LEU A 98 -25.03 -1.71 -7.56
CA LEU A 98 -24.92 -0.25 -7.67
C LEU A 98 -24.13 0.22 -8.89
N PHE A 99 -23.38 -0.64 -9.55
CA PHE A 99 -22.49 -0.25 -10.65
C PHE A 99 -22.81 -1.04 -11.92
N HIS A 100 -22.81 -0.33 -13.03
CA HIS A 100 -23.02 -0.94 -14.35
C HIS A 100 -21.76 -1.68 -14.83
N ALA A 101 -21.94 -2.74 -15.62
CA ALA A 101 -20.83 -3.56 -16.13
C ALA A 101 -19.79 -2.76 -16.95
N ASP A 102 -20.21 -1.71 -17.65
CA ASP A 102 -19.34 -0.84 -18.44
C ASP A 102 -18.61 0.23 -17.60
N SER A 103 -18.84 0.27 -16.27
CA SER A 103 -18.21 1.25 -15.40
C SER A 103 -16.70 1.17 -15.48
N GLN A 104 -16.04 2.32 -15.67
CA GLN A 104 -14.61 2.45 -15.57
C GLN A 104 -14.21 2.80 -14.13
N VAL A 105 -13.10 2.23 -13.67
CA VAL A 105 -12.59 2.43 -12.32
C VAL A 105 -11.27 3.20 -12.39
N ASP A 106 -11.23 4.34 -11.71
CA ASP A 106 -10.00 5.07 -11.43
C ASP A 106 -9.67 4.94 -9.96
N ILE A 107 -8.39 5.02 -9.60
CA ILE A 107 -7.91 4.81 -8.23
C ILE A 107 -7.27 6.10 -7.71
N PHE A 108 -7.80 6.60 -6.59
CA PHE A 108 -7.10 7.56 -5.73
C PHE A 108 -6.52 6.79 -4.54
N ALA A 109 -5.21 6.82 -4.37
CA ALA A 109 -4.55 6.07 -3.31
C ALA A 109 -3.66 6.96 -2.44
N TYR A 110 -3.68 6.71 -1.12
CA TYR A 110 -2.94 7.48 -0.14
C TYR A 110 -1.95 6.60 0.63
N SER A 111 -0.71 7.11 0.80
CA SER A 111 0.33 6.48 1.63
C SER A 111 0.59 5.03 1.21
N ILE A 112 0.50 4.06 2.13
CA ILE A 112 0.71 2.63 1.82
C ILE A 112 -0.29 2.10 0.77
N GLY A 113 -1.46 2.73 0.64
CA GLY A 113 -2.41 2.42 -0.42
C GLY A 113 -1.84 2.69 -1.82
N ALA A 114 -0.94 3.67 -1.95
CA ALA A 114 -0.24 3.93 -3.22
C ALA A 114 0.67 2.78 -3.61
N MET A 115 1.44 2.21 -2.67
CA MET A 115 2.27 1.02 -2.94
C MET A 115 1.41 -0.17 -3.37
N ILE A 116 0.30 -0.42 -2.67
CA ILE A 116 -0.64 -1.49 -3.04
C ILE A 116 -1.24 -1.26 -4.43
N THR A 117 -1.58 -0.01 -4.76
CA THR A 117 -2.09 0.34 -6.09
C THR A 117 -1.05 0.11 -7.19
N GLN A 118 0.20 0.46 -6.97
CA GLN A 118 1.28 0.18 -7.90
C GLN A 118 1.45 -1.33 -8.13
N ILE A 119 1.41 -2.14 -7.06
CA ILE A 119 1.48 -3.59 -7.14
C ILE A 119 0.27 -4.16 -7.90
N LEU A 120 -0.94 -3.69 -7.60
CA LEU A 120 -2.17 -4.06 -8.30
C LEU A 120 -2.09 -3.80 -9.80
N LEU A 121 -1.64 -2.60 -10.19
CA LEU A 121 -1.56 -2.20 -11.60
C LEU A 121 -0.44 -2.95 -12.34
N MET A 122 0.70 -3.22 -11.68
CA MET A 122 1.76 -4.07 -12.25
C MET A 122 1.31 -5.53 -12.41
N ALA A 123 0.64 -6.09 -11.41
CA ALA A 123 0.13 -7.46 -11.46
C ALA A 123 -1.02 -7.61 -12.45
N ASN A 124 -1.85 -6.58 -12.57
CA ASN A 124 -3.00 -6.46 -13.44
C ASN A 124 -3.82 -7.77 -13.56
N PRO A 125 -4.37 -8.30 -12.44
CA PRO A 125 -5.06 -9.57 -12.43
C PRO A 125 -6.17 -9.60 -13.48
N ASP A 126 -6.19 -10.66 -14.27
CA ASP A 126 -7.17 -10.89 -15.35
C ASP A 126 -7.31 -9.71 -16.33
N TYR A 127 -6.28 -8.85 -16.43
CA TYR A 127 -6.24 -7.65 -17.26
C TYR A 127 -7.35 -6.62 -16.95
N LEU A 128 -7.95 -6.70 -15.77
CA LEU A 128 -9.09 -5.87 -15.37
C LEU A 128 -8.74 -4.38 -15.19
N PHE A 129 -7.47 -4.07 -14.93
CA PHE A 129 -6.99 -2.73 -14.61
C PHE A 129 -6.28 -2.04 -15.79
N SER A 130 -6.35 -2.62 -17.00
CA SER A 130 -5.61 -2.12 -18.17
C SER A 130 -5.99 -0.69 -18.59
N GLY A 131 -7.22 -0.24 -18.31
CA GLY A 131 -7.68 1.14 -18.56
C GLY A 131 -7.71 2.04 -17.34
N THR A 132 -7.34 1.55 -16.16
CA THR A 132 -7.41 2.28 -14.89
C THR A 132 -6.41 3.42 -14.85
N ARG A 133 -6.87 4.61 -14.46
CA ARG A 133 -6.01 5.74 -14.09
C ARG A 133 -5.77 5.75 -12.60
N ALA A 134 -4.59 6.18 -12.19
CA ALA A 134 -4.19 6.23 -10.79
C ALA A 134 -3.68 7.61 -10.40
N PHE A 135 -4.15 8.10 -9.27
CA PHE A 135 -3.63 9.29 -8.61
C PHE A 135 -3.10 8.87 -7.23
N LEU A 136 -1.78 8.97 -7.03
CA LEU A 136 -1.11 8.54 -5.82
C LEU A 136 -0.73 9.77 -4.99
N PHE A 137 -1.16 9.80 -3.74
CA PHE A 137 -0.92 10.92 -2.83
C PHE A 137 -0.08 10.49 -1.63
N CYS A 138 1.06 11.15 -1.41
CA CYS A 138 2.00 10.86 -0.32
C CYS A 138 2.35 9.37 -0.26
N GLY A 139 2.75 8.79 -1.40
CA GLY A 139 3.01 7.36 -1.51
C GLY A 139 3.74 6.98 -2.78
N GLY A 140 4.03 5.69 -2.91
CA GLY A 140 4.62 5.15 -4.13
C GLY A 140 6.13 4.96 -4.10
N SER A 141 6.77 5.08 -2.94
CA SER A 141 8.20 4.77 -2.74
C SER A 141 8.46 3.27 -2.70
N LEU A 142 9.72 2.89 -2.94
CA LEU A 142 10.22 1.55 -2.60
C LEU A 142 10.19 1.33 -1.09
N PHE A 143 9.96 0.09 -0.68
CA PHE A 143 9.87 -0.28 0.73
C PHE A 143 11.16 0.04 1.51
N ASP A 144 12.33 -0.28 0.95
CA ASP A 144 13.63 -0.05 1.58
C ASP A 144 14.00 1.44 1.75
N LYS A 145 13.30 2.33 1.06
CA LYS A 145 13.45 3.78 1.14
C LYS A 145 12.41 4.45 2.05
N MET A 146 11.38 3.71 2.49
CA MET A 146 10.37 4.25 3.41
C MET A 146 10.88 4.24 4.84
N ASN A 147 10.40 5.20 5.65
CA ASN A 147 10.57 5.19 7.08
C ASN A 147 9.22 5.04 7.79
N GLY A 148 8.87 3.80 8.14
CA GLY A 148 7.62 3.51 8.83
C GLY A 148 7.60 3.88 10.31
N LEU A 149 8.70 4.39 10.86
CA LEU A 149 8.80 4.78 12.27
C LEU A 149 8.02 6.07 12.54
N SER A 150 6.82 5.94 13.04
CA SER A 150 5.95 7.05 13.38
C SER A 150 4.89 6.62 14.39
N ARG A 151 4.56 7.52 15.34
CA ARG A 151 3.44 7.29 16.28
C ARG A 151 2.10 7.02 15.58
N ASN A 152 1.98 7.44 14.34
CA ASN A 152 0.76 7.27 13.55
C ASN A 152 0.78 6.00 12.68
N ILE A 153 1.87 5.22 12.70
CA ILE A 153 2.05 4.03 11.86
C ILE A 153 2.44 2.84 12.73
N MET A 154 3.71 2.74 13.13
CA MET A 154 4.23 1.64 13.91
C MET A 154 5.39 2.06 14.80
N ASP A 155 5.71 1.24 15.80
CA ASP A 155 6.83 1.47 16.69
C ASP A 155 8.18 1.01 16.09
N LYS A 156 9.26 1.40 16.77
CA LYS A 156 10.64 1.10 16.35
C LYS A 156 10.95 -0.40 16.28
N VAL A 157 10.33 -1.21 17.14
CA VAL A 157 10.57 -2.67 17.16
C VAL A 157 9.96 -3.29 15.91
N CYS A 158 8.71 -2.95 15.62
CA CYS A 158 8.01 -3.41 14.42
C CYS A 158 8.72 -2.97 13.14
N TYR A 159 9.07 -1.69 13.05
CA TYR A 159 9.77 -1.17 11.87
C TYR A 159 11.07 -1.93 11.59
N LYS A 160 11.90 -2.14 12.61
CA LYS A 160 13.16 -2.89 12.46
C LYS A 160 12.94 -4.33 12.01
N VAL A 161 11.94 -5.01 12.57
CA VAL A 161 11.62 -6.39 12.19
C VAL A 161 11.14 -6.47 10.74
N LEU A 162 10.22 -5.59 10.34
CA LEU A 162 9.74 -5.54 8.96
C LEU A 162 10.85 -5.19 7.97
N TYR A 163 11.65 -4.17 8.28
CA TYR A 163 12.77 -3.75 7.44
C TYR A 163 13.75 -4.90 7.23
N ALA A 164 14.23 -5.52 8.33
CA ALA A 164 15.16 -6.65 8.24
C ALA A 164 14.58 -7.84 7.47
N PHE A 165 13.28 -8.10 7.61
CA PHE A 165 12.62 -9.20 6.93
C PHE A 165 12.51 -8.95 5.41
N TYR A 166 12.00 -7.79 4.99
CA TYR A 166 11.71 -7.49 3.58
C TYR A 166 12.90 -6.98 2.78
N THR A 167 14.04 -6.67 3.43
CA THR A 167 15.30 -6.36 2.75
C THR A 167 16.28 -7.54 2.72
N ASN A 168 15.92 -8.67 3.32
CA ASN A 168 16.71 -9.91 3.26
C ASN A 168 16.30 -10.77 2.06
N ARG A 169 16.94 -10.52 0.91
CA ARG A 169 16.62 -11.21 -0.36
C ARG A 169 16.72 -12.75 -0.25
N THR A 170 17.79 -13.26 0.34
CA THR A 170 17.98 -14.72 0.48
C THR A 170 16.86 -15.37 1.30
N GLN A 171 16.35 -14.69 2.32
CA GLN A 171 15.24 -15.17 3.12
C GLN A 171 13.92 -15.13 2.32
N LEU A 172 13.69 -14.03 1.61
CA LEU A 172 12.49 -13.87 0.78
C LEU A 172 12.43 -14.94 -0.32
N ASP A 173 13.54 -15.18 -1.03
CA ASP A 173 13.61 -16.19 -2.09
C ASP A 173 13.27 -17.60 -1.56
N LYS A 174 13.70 -17.93 -0.34
CA LYS A 174 13.34 -19.21 0.31
C LYS A 174 11.86 -19.28 0.68
N ILE A 175 11.33 -18.23 1.32
CA ILE A 175 9.94 -18.19 1.80
C ILE A 175 8.96 -18.21 0.63
N PHE A 176 9.26 -17.47 -0.43
CA PHE A 176 8.39 -17.30 -1.59
C PHE A 176 8.77 -18.19 -2.78
N SER A 177 9.59 -19.22 -2.58
CA SER A 177 10.03 -20.13 -3.65
C SER A 177 8.87 -20.74 -4.45
N PHE A 178 7.73 -20.99 -3.80
CA PHE A 178 6.52 -21.53 -4.44
C PHE A 178 5.66 -20.49 -5.17
N GLN A 179 5.96 -19.18 -5.01
CA GLN A 179 5.16 -18.08 -5.55
C GLN A 179 5.86 -17.34 -6.69
N GLN A 180 6.93 -17.88 -7.25
CA GLN A 180 7.69 -17.22 -8.33
C GLN A 180 6.84 -16.94 -9.59
N ASN A 181 5.81 -17.71 -9.83
CA ASN A 181 4.86 -17.50 -10.93
C ASN A 181 3.64 -16.65 -10.54
N ASP A 182 3.51 -16.23 -9.28
CA ASP A 182 2.44 -15.35 -8.82
C ASP A 182 2.76 -13.91 -9.23
N THR A 183 1.94 -13.33 -10.11
CA THR A 183 2.13 -11.97 -10.62
C THR A 183 2.04 -10.92 -9.51
N ILE A 184 1.21 -11.15 -8.47
CA ILE A 184 1.09 -10.26 -7.31
C ILE A 184 2.40 -10.30 -6.51
N TYR A 185 2.95 -11.49 -6.27
CA TYR A 185 4.24 -11.60 -5.58
C TYR A 185 5.38 -10.96 -6.37
N LYS A 186 5.44 -11.19 -7.69
CA LYS A 186 6.45 -10.59 -8.57
C LYS A 186 6.38 -9.06 -8.52
N SER A 187 5.19 -8.50 -8.60
CA SER A 187 4.96 -7.06 -8.51
C SER A 187 5.29 -6.50 -7.12
N PHE A 188 4.92 -7.23 -6.06
CA PHE A 188 5.28 -6.87 -4.69
C PHE A 188 6.80 -6.85 -4.50
N SER A 189 7.51 -7.90 -4.93
CA SER A 189 8.96 -7.99 -4.80
C SER A 189 9.68 -6.85 -5.54
N SER A 190 9.13 -6.42 -6.68
CA SER A 190 9.65 -5.29 -7.46
C SER A 190 9.55 -3.95 -6.73
N MET A 191 8.70 -3.84 -5.72
CA MET A 191 8.53 -2.63 -4.90
C MET A 191 9.28 -2.70 -3.56
N LEU A 192 10.04 -3.76 -3.29
CA LEU A 192 10.77 -3.88 -2.02
C LEU A 192 12.11 -3.15 -2.03
N MET A 193 12.92 -3.35 -3.07
CA MET A 193 14.29 -2.83 -3.18
C MET A 193 14.59 -2.35 -4.60
N GLU A 194 15.52 -1.41 -4.73
CA GLU A 194 15.79 -0.73 -6.00
C GLU A 194 16.27 -1.65 -7.11
N ASP A 195 17.10 -2.61 -6.81
CA ASP A 195 17.73 -3.52 -7.78
C ASP A 195 16.80 -4.67 -8.23
N VAL A 196 15.69 -4.92 -7.52
CA VAL A 196 14.77 -6.01 -7.84
C VAL A 196 13.88 -5.62 -9.02
N ASN A 197 13.99 -6.38 -10.11
CA ASN A 197 13.20 -6.19 -11.35
C ASN A 197 13.19 -4.73 -11.85
N LYS A 198 14.26 -3.98 -11.66
CA LYS A 198 14.36 -2.54 -11.91
C LYS A 198 13.91 -2.15 -13.32
N GLU A 199 14.46 -2.80 -14.34
CA GLU A 199 14.15 -2.49 -15.75
C GLU A 199 12.70 -2.78 -16.11
N GLU A 200 12.13 -3.86 -15.57
CA GLU A 200 10.73 -4.23 -15.79
C GLU A 200 9.79 -3.23 -15.10
N ARG A 201 10.14 -2.82 -13.88
CA ARG A 201 9.43 -1.80 -13.12
C ARG A 201 9.44 -0.45 -13.85
N TYR A 202 10.58 -0.01 -14.34
CA TYR A 202 10.67 1.26 -15.06
C TYR A 202 9.88 1.23 -16.38
N ARG A 203 9.93 0.12 -17.13
CA ARG A 203 9.09 -0.05 -18.32
C ARG A 203 7.60 0.04 -18.00
N PHE A 204 7.18 -0.56 -16.88
CA PHE A 204 5.80 -0.45 -16.42
C PHE A 204 5.41 1.00 -16.14
N PHE A 205 6.20 1.75 -15.37
CA PHE A 205 5.86 3.14 -15.04
C PHE A 205 5.86 4.03 -16.30
N ASN A 206 6.79 3.85 -17.20
CA ASN A 206 6.78 4.58 -18.47
C ASN A 206 5.53 4.27 -19.30
N ALA A 207 5.05 3.04 -19.30
CA ALA A 207 3.79 2.67 -19.94
C ALA A 207 2.53 3.23 -19.22
N MET A 208 2.67 3.68 -17.98
CA MET A 208 1.63 4.33 -17.20
C MET A 208 1.63 5.87 -17.30
N SER A 209 2.52 6.47 -18.09
CA SER A 209 2.72 7.92 -18.15
C SER A 209 1.43 8.72 -18.39
N ASP A 210 0.56 8.25 -19.27
CA ASP A 210 -0.72 8.93 -19.57
C ASP A 210 -1.81 8.68 -18.53
N ARG A 211 -1.57 7.81 -17.53
CA ARG A 211 -2.60 7.30 -16.64
C ARG A 211 -2.24 7.35 -15.17
N MET A 212 -1.02 7.76 -14.83
CA MET A 212 -0.58 7.83 -13.44
C MET A 212 0.01 9.20 -13.11
N GLN A 213 -0.46 9.77 -12.01
CA GLN A 213 0.08 11.00 -11.43
C GLN A 213 0.39 10.76 -9.96
N ILE A 214 1.54 11.24 -9.48
CA ILE A 214 1.97 11.12 -8.10
C ILE A 214 2.15 12.51 -7.49
N ILE A 215 1.67 12.71 -6.27
CA ILE A 215 1.99 13.88 -5.46
C ILE A 215 2.80 13.44 -4.25
N SER A 216 3.97 14.05 -4.11
CA SER A 216 4.87 13.95 -2.98
C SER A 216 4.88 15.24 -2.17
N LEU A 217 5.18 15.17 -0.88
CA LEU A 217 5.42 16.34 -0.04
C LEU A 217 6.93 16.48 0.19
N GLN A 218 7.44 17.68 0.10
CA GLN A 218 8.88 17.95 0.21
C GLN A 218 9.46 17.57 1.57
N LYS A 219 8.65 17.72 2.62
CA LYS A 219 9.05 17.43 4.02
C LYS A 219 8.54 16.07 4.52
N ASP A 220 8.07 15.20 3.63
CA ASP A 220 7.63 13.85 4.03
C ASP A 220 8.84 12.99 4.38
N THR A 221 9.01 12.72 5.67
CA THR A 221 10.09 11.88 6.20
C THR A 221 9.74 10.40 6.21
N VAL A 222 8.47 10.04 5.96
CA VAL A 222 7.98 8.66 5.92
C VAL A 222 8.14 8.10 4.51
N ILE A 223 7.73 8.88 3.51
CA ILE A 223 7.80 8.51 2.09
C ILE A 223 8.55 9.60 1.32
N PRO A 224 9.88 9.61 1.40
CA PRO A 224 10.70 10.64 0.80
C PRO A 224 10.69 10.57 -0.73
N TYR A 225 10.88 11.71 -1.38
CA TYR A 225 10.86 11.84 -2.84
C TYR A 225 11.86 10.93 -3.56
N ASP A 226 13.08 10.80 -3.02
CA ASP A 226 14.13 9.94 -3.59
C ASP A 226 13.70 8.47 -3.65
N GLY A 227 12.92 8.03 -2.68
CA GLY A 227 12.33 6.69 -2.68
C GLY A 227 11.24 6.52 -3.76
N ILE A 228 10.48 7.57 -4.06
CA ILE A 228 9.52 7.58 -5.16
C ILE A 228 10.29 7.57 -6.49
N GLU A 229 11.30 8.44 -6.65
CA GLU A 229 12.13 8.46 -7.85
C GLU A 229 12.81 7.12 -8.11
N ALA A 230 13.34 6.46 -7.07
CA ALA A 230 13.93 5.13 -7.17
C ALA A 230 12.91 4.05 -7.60
N ALA A 231 11.64 4.21 -7.21
CA ALA A 231 10.57 3.32 -7.64
C ALA A 231 10.21 3.47 -9.10
N VAL A 232 9.97 4.70 -9.56
CA VAL A 232 9.37 4.97 -10.87
C VAL A 232 10.39 5.31 -11.96
N GLY A 233 11.63 5.66 -11.59
CA GLY A 233 12.68 6.13 -12.48
C GLY A 233 12.66 7.64 -12.71
N LYS A 234 13.84 8.19 -13.04
CA LYS A 234 14.05 9.64 -13.18
C LYS A 234 13.20 10.30 -14.26
N ASP A 235 13.02 9.63 -15.40
CA ASP A 235 12.30 10.22 -16.53
C ASP A 235 10.79 10.31 -16.20
N PHE A 236 10.22 9.27 -15.64
CA PHE A 236 8.85 9.29 -15.17
C PHE A 236 8.66 10.31 -14.04
N SER A 237 9.57 10.33 -13.04
CA SER A 237 9.42 11.21 -11.89
C SER A 237 9.41 12.69 -12.25
N LYS A 238 10.26 13.13 -13.21
CA LYS A 238 10.31 14.52 -13.67
C LYS A 238 9.01 15.00 -14.32
N GLN A 239 8.26 14.10 -14.94
CA GLN A 239 7.06 14.45 -15.70
C GLN A 239 5.77 14.23 -14.91
N HIS A 240 5.75 13.22 -14.00
CA HIS A 240 4.54 12.71 -13.39
C HIS A 240 4.56 12.71 -11.85
N VAL A 241 5.63 13.25 -11.23
CA VAL A 241 5.68 13.45 -9.78
C VAL A 241 5.70 14.95 -9.48
N ILE A 242 4.61 15.45 -8.89
CA ILE A 242 4.51 16.82 -8.41
C ILE A 242 4.94 16.85 -6.95
N GLN A 243 5.95 17.65 -6.65
CA GLN A 243 6.41 17.86 -5.29
C GLN A 243 5.83 19.15 -4.72
N LEU A 244 5.03 19.04 -3.67
CA LEU A 244 4.47 20.19 -2.97
C LEU A 244 5.38 20.59 -1.80
N ASP A 245 5.59 21.89 -1.65
CA ASP A 245 6.31 22.46 -0.48
C ASP A 245 5.39 22.44 0.74
N TYR A 246 5.37 21.29 1.42
CA TYR A 246 4.52 21.10 2.61
C TYR A 246 5.22 20.20 3.63
#